data_a60525cf6d06f5e7c4248fcf0e3ed26f
#
_entry.id   a60525cf6d06f5e7c4248fcf0e3ed26f
#
_cell.length_a   1.000
_cell.length_b   1.000
_cell.length_c   1.000
_cell.angle_alpha   90.00
_cell.angle_beta   90.00
_cell.angle_gamma   90.00
#
_symmetry.space_group_name_H-M   'P 1'
#
loop_
_entity.id
_entity.type
_entity.pdbx_description
1 polymer ?
#
loop_
_entity_poly.entity_id
_entity_poly.type
_entity_poly.pdbx_seq_one_letter_code
_entity_poly.pdbx_strand_id
1 'polypeptide(L)'
;MNNKVIYTSMFGFADNTDYYLHTPECKMEGWDLVCFTDNPNIKSDAWEVRLVTRYYVDGARDNRLYKILPHRHFKEYDVSVCVDADVLITNNIDDIVNEHLSEHNLSVLDHSICGMTKTGNLNRRSCIYQEADFIKWLGDNHPRKKYKDDMNIIFNQIKKYSEDGYPKNNGLARTTVIFRRHNEADVIEAMEKWWMEYKYNSRRDQLSFPYAVWKTGLDFKYMPIDIDDNQWFQLMKQWRKERQSKK
;
A
#
# COMPACT_ATOMS: atom_id res chain seq x y z
N MET A 1 -18.75 -10.00 -17.51
CA MET A 1 -18.25 -9.46 -16.24
C MET A 1 -16.78 -9.15 -16.44
N ASN A 2 -16.31 -8.05 -15.86
CA ASN A 2 -14.87 -7.76 -15.85
C ASN A 2 -14.18 -8.80 -14.97
N ASN A 3 -12.99 -9.25 -15.37
CA ASN A 3 -12.18 -10.17 -14.56
C ASN A 3 -11.01 -9.46 -13.85
N LYS A 4 -11.03 -8.13 -13.87
CA LYS A 4 -10.00 -7.27 -13.28
C LYS A 4 -10.62 -6.23 -12.36
N VAL A 5 -10.01 -5.99 -11.20
CA VAL A 5 -10.46 -5.01 -10.22
C VAL A 5 -9.35 -4.07 -9.81
N ILE A 6 -9.64 -2.78 -9.79
CA ILE A 6 -8.83 -1.77 -9.10
C ILE A 6 -9.54 -1.46 -7.79
N TYR A 7 -8.81 -1.46 -6.70
CA TYR A 7 -9.42 -1.18 -5.43
C TYR A 7 -8.56 -0.31 -4.51
N THR A 8 -9.26 0.36 -3.63
CA THR A 8 -8.69 1.16 -2.55
C THR A 8 -9.45 0.92 -1.26
N SER A 9 -8.91 1.42 -0.15
CA SER A 9 -9.57 1.34 1.15
C SER A 9 -9.33 2.59 1.97
N MET A 10 -10.40 3.07 2.64
CA MET A 10 -10.42 4.33 3.37
C MET A 10 -11.11 4.14 4.72
N PHE A 11 -10.35 4.12 5.81
CA PHE A 11 -10.85 3.88 7.16
C PHE A 11 -10.38 4.91 8.17
N GLY A 12 -11.13 5.06 9.27
CA GLY A 12 -10.74 5.87 10.42
C GLY A 12 -10.81 7.36 10.13
N PHE A 13 -11.74 7.80 9.31
CA PHE A 13 -12.13 9.20 9.24
C PHE A 13 -12.85 9.58 10.54
N ALA A 14 -12.39 10.64 11.18
CA ALA A 14 -13.14 11.22 12.28
C ALA A 14 -14.49 11.73 11.75
N ASP A 15 -15.56 11.23 12.36
CA ASP A 15 -16.91 11.78 12.30
C ASP A 15 -17.43 12.21 10.92
N ASN A 16 -17.92 11.26 10.12
CA ASN A 16 -18.83 11.51 9.00
C ASN A 16 -18.43 12.67 8.06
N THR A 17 -17.14 12.90 7.87
CA THR A 17 -16.66 13.93 6.95
C THR A 17 -17.05 13.53 5.53
N ASP A 18 -17.78 14.41 4.85
CA ASP A 18 -18.04 14.28 3.42
C ASP A 18 -16.71 14.21 2.67
N TYR A 19 -16.58 13.18 1.86
CA TYR A 19 -15.39 12.98 1.05
C TYR A 19 -15.77 12.48 -0.34
N TYR A 20 -15.19 13.10 -1.35
CA TYR A 20 -15.35 12.68 -2.75
C TYR A 20 -14.09 11.96 -3.22
N LEU A 21 -14.24 10.68 -3.58
CA LEU A 21 -13.12 9.87 -4.07
C LEU A 21 -12.81 10.25 -5.52
N HIS A 22 -11.55 10.49 -5.82
CA HIS A 22 -11.11 10.93 -7.14
C HIS A 22 -11.45 9.92 -8.23
N THR A 23 -12.08 10.42 -9.30
CA THR A 23 -12.34 9.65 -10.53
C THR A 23 -11.04 9.52 -11.32
N PRO A 24 -10.70 8.35 -11.87
CA PRO A 24 -9.63 8.23 -12.84
C PRO A 24 -9.79 9.21 -14.01
N GLU A 25 -8.68 9.77 -14.50
CA GLU A 25 -8.71 10.74 -15.62
C GLU A 25 -8.97 10.09 -16.97
N CYS A 26 -8.97 8.76 -17.03
CA CYS A 26 -9.30 7.99 -18.24
C CYS A 26 -10.36 6.93 -17.95
N LYS A 27 -11.03 6.47 -19.01
CA LYS A 27 -11.97 5.35 -18.90
C LYS A 27 -11.23 4.05 -18.63
N MET A 28 -11.64 3.36 -17.56
CA MET A 28 -11.06 2.10 -17.14
C MET A 28 -11.85 0.91 -17.70
N GLU A 29 -11.80 0.73 -19.03
CA GLU A 29 -12.52 -0.37 -19.68
C GLU A 29 -12.00 -1.73 -19.20
N GLY A 30 -12.91 -2.64 -18.88
CA GLY A 30 -12.58 -3.99 -18.39
C GLY A 30 -12.13 -4.06 -16.92
N TRP A 31 -12.23 -2.95 -16.19
CA TRP A 31 -11.92 -2.88 -14.76
C TRP A 31 -13.15 -2.48 -13.95
N ASP A 32 -13.38 -3.18 -12.86
CA ASP A 32 -14.26 -2.68 -11.81
C ASP A 32 -13.45 -1.85 -10.81
N LEU A 33 -14.04 -0.76 -10.32
CA LEU A 33 -13.40 0.15 -9.37
C LEU A 33 -14.11 0.03 -8.02
N VAL A 34 -13.41 -0.41 -6.98
CA VAL A 34 -14.01 -0.67 -5.66
C VAL A 34 -13.30 0.08 -4.54
N CYS A 35 -14.06 0.73 -3.68
CA CYS A 35 -13.56 1.38 -2.46
C CYS A 35 -14.20 0.79 -1.21
N PHE A 36 -13.42 0.20 -0.33
CA PHE A 36 -13.89 -0.22 1.00
C PHE A 36 -13.76 0.91 2.01
N THR A 37 -14.82 1.15 2.80
CA THR A 37 -14.82 2.22 3.79
C THR A 37 -15.78 1.94 4.95
N ASP A 38 -15.52 2.55 6.11
CA ASP A 38 -16.43 2.64 7.24
C ASP A 38 -17.23 3.96 7.27
N ASN A 39 -16.96 4.87 6.32
CA ASN A 39 -17.59 6.18 6.26
C ASN A 39 -18.72 6.22 5.21
N PRO A 40 -20.00 6.36 5.65
CA PRO A 40 -21.15 6.40 4.74
C PRO A 40 -21.20 7.66 3.87
N ASN A 41 -20.41 8.68 4.16
CA ASN A 41 -20.39 9.94 3.44
C ASN A 41 -19.33 9.99 2.33
N ILE A 42 -18.65 8.88 2.03
CA ILE A 42 -17.79 8.78 0.86
C ILE A 42 -18.66 8.65 -0.38
N LYS A 43 -18.39 9.54 -1.35
CA LYS A 43 -19.08 9.57 -2.64
C LYS A 43 -18.09 9.42 -3.78
N SER A 44 -18.55 8.84 -4.89
CA SER A 44 -17.79 8.75 -6.13
C SER A 44 -18.72 8.57 -7.33
N ASP A 45 -18.33 9.10 -8.47
CA ASP A 45 -19.02 8.86 -9.76
C ASP A 45 -18.46 7.63 -10.49
N ALA A 46 -17.28 7.14 -10.08
CA ALA A 46 -16.59 6.06 -10.78
C ALA A 46 -16.42 4.80 -9.92
N TRP A 47 -16.29 4.94 -8.62
CA TRP A 47 -15.99 3.83 -7.71
C TRP A 47 -17.27 3.27 -7.09
N GLU A 48 -17.41 1.96 -7.10
CA GLU A 48 -18.36 1.28 -6.23
C GLU A 48 -17.89 1.43 -4.77
N VAL A 49 -18.63 2.18 -3.98
CA VAL A 49 -18.33 2.37 -2.56
C VAL A 49 -18.98 1.27 -1.75
N ARG A 50 -18.17 0.36 -1.20
CA ARG A 50 -18.60 -0.74 -0.33
C ARG A 50 -18.47 -0.33 1.13
N LEU A 51 -19.60 -0.02 1.77
CA LEU A 51 -19.65 0.28 3.19
C LEU A 51 -19.47 -1.01 3.99
N VAL A 52 -18.47 -1.03 4.88
CA VAL A 52 -18.13 -2.19 5.69
C VAL A 52 -17.92 -1.83 7.15
N THR A 53 -18.17 -2.79 8.04
CA THR A 53 -17.94 -2.61 9.47
C THR A 53 -16.46 -2.77 9.80
N ARG A 54 -15.93 -1.91 10.67
CA ARG A 54 -14.56 -2.06 11.19
C ARG A 54 -14.44 -3.26 12.11
N TYR A 55 -13.31 -3.93 12.02
CA TYR A 55 -12.89 -5.00 12.93
C TYR A 55 -11.96 -4.49 14.04
N TYR A 56 -11.25 -3.39 13.78
CA TYR A 56 -10.23 -2.84 14.68
C TYR A 56 -10.60 -1.42 15.12
N VAL A 57 -10.19 -1.06 16.34
CA VAL A 57 -10.28 0.34 16.82
C VAL A 57 -9.37 1.24 15.98
N ASP A 58 -8.24 0.72 15.53
CA ASP A 58 -7.29 1.42 14.66
C ASP A 58 -7.68 1.24 13.18
N GLY A 59 -8.25 2.26 12.57
CA GLY A 59 -8.63 2.26 11.16
C GLY A 59 -7.47 2.00 10.18
N ALA A 60 -6.21 2.15 10.61
CA ALA A 60 -5.08 1.75 9.79
C ALA A 60 -4.99 0.23 9.64
N ARG A 61 -5.43 -0.54 10.65
CA ARG A 61 -5.47 -2.01 10.56
C ARG A 61 -6.60 -2.48 9.65
N ASP A 62 -7.77 -1.85 9.72
CA ASP A 62 -8.85 -2.16 8.77
C ASP A 62 -8.45 -1.81 7.34
N ASN A 63 -7.84 -0.66 7.13
CA ASN A 63 -7.32 -0.28 5.82
C ASN A 63 -6.38 -1.35 5.25
N ARG A 64 -5.46 -1.87 6.05
CA ARG A 64 -4.50 -2.88 5.60
C ARG A 64 -5.10 -4.28 5.47
N LEU A 65 -6.16 -4.61 6.21
CA LEU A 65 -6.90 -5.85 6.02
C LEU A 65 -7.40 -5.97 4.57
N TYR A 66 -8.07 -4.93 4.06
CA TYR A 66 -8.57 -4.90 2.69
C TYR A 66 -7.44 -4.78 1.66
N LYS A 67 -6.43 -3.96 1.93
CA LYS A 67 -5.26 -3.79 1.05
C LYS A 67 -4.47 -5.09 0.86
N ILE A 68 -4.24 -5.82 1.94
CA ILE A 68 -3.33 -6.99 1.96
C ILE A 68 -4.03 -8.26 1.49
N LEU A 69 -5.31 -8.45 1.79
CA LEU A 69 -6.03 -9.70 1.60
C LEU A 69 -7.12 -9.66 0.51
N PRO A 70 -6.81 -9.23 -0.75
CA PRO A 70 -7.81 -9.15 -1.82
C PRO A 70 -8.45 -10.50 -2.16
N HIS A 71 -7.75 -11.61 -2.04
CA HIS A 71 -8.27 -12.96 -2.26
C HIS A 71 -9.46 -13.32 -1.36
N ARG A 72 -9.65 -12.61 -0.25
CA ARG A 72 -10.82 -12.78 0.64
C ARG A 72 -12.06 -12.02 0.15
N HIS A 73 -11.89 -11.03 -0.73
CA HIS A 73 -12.93 -10.08 -1.12
C HIS A 73 -13.24 -10.07 -2.61
N PHE A 74 -12.36 -10.63 -3.44
CA PHE A 74 -12.39 -10.55 -4.90
C PHE A 74 -12.10 -11.91 -5.56
N LYS A 75 -12.76 -12.97 -5.07
CA LYS A 75 -12.55 -14.35 -5.57
C LYS A 75 -12.92 -14.50 -7.05
N GLU A 76 -13.81 -13.63 -7.54
CA GLU A 76 -14.33 -13.62 -8.89
C GLU A 76 -13.43 -12.93 -9.92
N TYR A 77 -12.36 -12.24 -9.46
CA TYR A 77 -11.43 -11.52 -10.33
C TYR A 77 -10.09 -12.25 -10.43
N ASP A 78 -9.50 -12.26 -11.62
CA ASP A 78 -8.18 -12.87 -11.86
C ASP A 78 -7.03 -11.95 -11.46
N VAL A 79 -7.22 -10.63 -11.66
CA VAL A 79 -6.21 -9.62 -11.42
C VAL A 79 -6.76 -8.50 -10.53
N SER A 80 -5.96 -8.09 -9.56
CA SER A 80 -6.25 -6.91 -8.74
C SER A 80 -5.11 -5.90 -8.75
N VAL A 81 -5.49 -4.63 -8.81
CA VAL A 81 -4.60 -3.49 -8.61
C VAL A 81 -5.06 -2.75 -7.36
N CYS A 82 -4.20 -2.73 -6.34
CA CYS A 82 -4.44 -1.90 -5.16
C CYS A 82 -3.75 -0.56 -5.33
N VAL A 83 -4.47 0.52 -5.08
CA VAL A 83 -3.93 1.88 -5.01
C VAL A 83 -4.25 2.51 -3.66
N ASP A 84 -3.33 3.26 -3.06
CA ASP A 84 -3.66 4.07 -1.89
C ASP A 84 -4.69 5.15 -2.28
N ALA A 85 -5.59 5.51 -1.39
CA ALA A 85 -6.70 6.42 -1.69
C ALA A 85 -6.27 7.86 -2.08
N ASP A 86 -5.01 8.19 -1.89
CA ASP A 86 -4.41 9.45 -2.33
C ASP A 86 -3.64 9.34 -3.67
N VAL A 87 -3.88 8.26 -4.41
CA VAL A 87 -3.37 8.05 -5.77
C VAL A 87 -4.50 8.27 -6.78
N LEU A 88 -4.27 9.20 -7.71
CA LEU A 88 -5.10 9.39 -8.89
C LEU A 88 -4.53 8.53 -10.02
N ILE A 89 -5.38 7.82 -10.75
CA ILE A 89 -5.02 7.11 -11.98
C ILE A 89 -5.19 8.09 -13.12
N THR A 90 -4.11 8.38 -13.83
CA THR A 90 -4.06 9.42 -14.87
C THR A 90 -4.09 8.87 -16.30
N ASN A 91 -3.85 7.55 -16.46
CA ASN A 91 -3.86 6.91 -17.78
C ASN A 91 -4.28 5.43 -17.68
N ASN A 92 -4.53 4.80 -18.84
CA ASN A 92 -4.81 3.36 -18.92
C ASN A 92 -3.61 2.56 -18.38
N ILE A 93 -3.92 1.55 -17.57
CA ILE A 93 -2.90 0.73 -16.90
C ILE A 93 -2.82 -0.70 -17.42
N ASP A 94 -3.58 -1.07 -18.46
CA ASP A 94 -3.62 -2.44 -18.98
C ASP A 94 -2.23 -2.94 -19.40
N ASP A 95 -1.53 -2.15 -20.20
CA ASP A 95 -0.22 -2.57 -20.75
C ASP A 95 0.80 -2.76 -19.63
N ILE A 96 0.87 -1.81 -18.68
CA ILE A 96 1.83 -1.89 -17.59
C ILE A 96 1.50 -3.00 -16.59
N VAL A 97 0.23 -3.28 -16.35
CA VAL A 97 -0.19 -4.42 -15.50
C VAL A 97 0.16 -5.73 -16.19
N ASN A 98 -0.13 -5.87 -17.48
CA ASN A 98 0.19 -7.06 -18.25
C ASN A 98 1.71 -7.30 -18.31
N GLU A 99 2.51 -6.26 -18.56
CA GLU A 99 3.97 -6.33 -18.56
C GLU A 99 4.52 -6.84 -17.23
N HIS A 100 4.05 -6.25 -16.12
CA HIS A 100 4.59 -6.57 -14.80
C HIS A 100 4.06 -7.87 -14.20
N LEU A 101 2.93 -8.38 -14.69
CA LEU A 101 2.38 -9.68 -14.31
C LEU A 101 2.61 -10.79 -15.37
N SER A 102 3.46 -10.56 -16.38
CA SER A 102 3.75 -11.56 -17.42
C SER A 102 4.51 -12.77 -16.89
N GLU A 103 5.46 -12.54 -15.99
CA GLU A 103 6.36 -13.57 -15.45
C GLU A 103 6.18 -13.80 -13.94
N HIS A 104 5.53 -12.87 -13.24
CA HIS A 104 5.33 -12.90 -11.78
C HIS A 104 3.88 -12.68 -11.41
N ASN A 105 3.42 -13.29 -10.32
CA ASN A 105 2.06 -13.14 -9.83
C ASN A 105 1.85 -11.90 -8.94
N LEU A 106 2.94 -11.20 -8.58
CA LEU A 106 2.91 -10.00 -7.77
C LEU A 106 3.97 -9.00 -8.20
N SER A 107 3.59 -7.71 -8.27
CA SER A 107 4.53 -6.61 -8.49
C SER A 107 4.19 -5.41 -7.61
N VAL A 108 5.24 -4.76 -7.09
CA VAL A 108 5.14 -3.58 -6.22
C VAL A 108 6.15 -2.51 -6.65
N LEU A 109 5.89 -1.24 -6.31
CA LEU A 109 6.85 -0.17 -6.62
C LEU A 109 8.17 -0.37 -5.84
N ASP A 110 9.28 -0.12 -6.53
CA ASP A 110 10.60 -0.07 -5.91
C ASP A 110 10.79 1.24 -5.14
N HIS A 111 11.00 1.14 -3.83
CA HIS A 111 11.22 2.33 -3.01
C HIS A 111 12.57 3.01 -3.32
N SER A 112 13.55 2.26 -3.83
CA SER A 112 14.89 2.78 -4.10
C SER A 112 14.94 3.84 -5.21
N ILE A 113 13.92 3.86 -6.09
CA ILE A 113 13.80 4.83 -7.17
C ILE A 113 12.76 5.93 -6.89
N CYS A 114 11.96 5.78 -5.83
CA CYS A 114 10.89 6.73 -5.53
C CYS A 114 11.43 8.06 -4.99
N GLY A 115 11.16 9.10 -5.73
CA GLY A 115 11.04 10.51 -5.34
C GLY A 115 12.27 11.23 -4.82
N MET A 116 12.65 12.28 -5.51
CA MET A 116 13.41 13.36 -4.89
C MET A 116 12.43 14.23 -4.09
N THR A 117 12.67 14.40 -2.78
CA THR A 117 11.94 15.42 -2.03
C THR A 117 12.29 16.80 -2.58
N LYS A 118 11.37 17.77 -2.48
CA LYS A 118 11.60 19.18 -2.88
C LYS A 118 12.84 19.83 -2.24
N THR A 119 13.45 19.21 -1.25
CA THR A 119 14.65 19.64 -0.53
C THR A 119 15.94 19.07 -1.11
N GLY A 120 15.87 18.30 -2.21
CA GLY A 120 17.04 17.67 -2.84
C GLY A 120 17.57 16.44 -2.08
N ASN A 121 17.02 16.10 -0.94
CA ASN A 121 17.38 14.88 -0.24
C ASN A 121 16.71 13.67 -0.91
N LEU A 122 17.53 12.76 -1.40
CA LEU A 122 17.07 11.46 -1.93
C LEU A 122 16.42 10.67 -0.80
N ASN A 123 15.10 10.55 -0.82
CA ASN A 123 14.34 9.75 0.14
C ASN A 123 14.34 8.26 -0.25
N ARG A 124 15.44 7.82 -0.87
CA ARG A 124 15.64 6.47 -1.39
C ARG A 124 16.16 5.56 -0.30
N ARG A 125 15.45 4.49 -0.05
CA ARG A 125 15.87 3.41 0.84
C ARG A 125 15.66 2.08 0.14
N SER A 126 16.60 1.17 0.32
CA SER A 126 16.59 -0.15 -0.32
C SER A 126 16.53 -1.30 0.70
N CYS A 127 16.21 -1.00 1.97
CA CYS A 127 16.30 -1.98 3.02
C CYS A 127 15.37 -1.63 4.19
N ILE A 128 14.74 -2.64 4.79
CA ILE A 128 13.86 -2.44 5.96
C ILE A 128 14.61 -1.87 7.17
N TYR A 129 15.89 -2.17 7.32
CA TYR A 129 16.72 -1.63 8.41
C TYR A 129 16.90 -0.11 8.24
N GLN A 130 17.20 0.34 7.03
CA GLN A 130 17.27 1.77 6.69
C GLN A 130 15.92 2.48 6.88
N GLU A 131 14.80 1.80 6.55
CA GLU A 131 13.46 2.35 6.77
C GLU A 131 13.17 2.53 8.26
N ALA A 132 13.52 1.57 9.10
CA ALA A 132 13.35 1.67 10.55
C ALA A 132 14.17 2.84 11.15
N ASP A 133 15.44 2.97 10.76
CA ASP A 133 16.31 4.08 11.18
C ASP A 133 15.76 5.43 10.71
N PHE A 134 15.24 5.50 9.49
CA PHE A 134 14.63 6.71 8.95
C PHE A 134 13.35 7.11 9.69
N ILE A 135 12.50 6.15 10.06
CA ILE A 135 11.30 6.41 10.87
C ILE A 135 11.69 7.01 12.22
N LYS A 136 12.74 6.45 12.85
CA LYS A 136 13.29 7.00 14.09
C LYS A 136 13.79 8.42 13.90
N TRP A 137 14.63 8.65 12.89
CA TRP A 137 15.16 9.97 12.57
C TRP A 137 14.05 11.00 12.33
N LEU A 138 13.00 10.65 11.58
CA LEU A 138 11.84 11.52 11.36
C LEU A 138 11.14 11.90 12.68
N GLY A 139 10.96 10.93 13.59
CA GLY A 139 10.35 11.18 14.88
C GLY A 139 11.22 12.05 15.79
N ASP A 140 12.53 11.77 15.84
CA ASP A 140 13.50 12.53 16.62
C ASP A 140 13.65 13.99 16.15
N ASN A 141 13.50 14.23 14.85
CA ASN A 141 13.58 15.57 14.26
C ASN A 141 12.21 16.27 14.12
N HIS A 142 11.12 15.59 14.47
CA HIS A 142 9.80 16.24 14.48
C HIS A 142 9.69 17.20 15.67
N PRO A 143 9.20 18.45 15.50
CA PRO A 143 9.13 19.46 16.56
C PRO A 143 8.42 18.98 17.84
N ARG A 144 7.41 18.10 17.67
CA ARG A 144 6.63 17.52 18.79
C ARG A 144 7.07 16.10 19.15
N LYS A 145 8.25 15.64 18.71
CA LYS A 145 8.73 14.25 18.91
C LYS A 145 7.68 13.19 18.53
N LYS A 146 6.96 13.44 17.42
CA LYS A 146 5.87 12.57 16.96
C LYS A 146 6.42 11.48 16.04
N TYR A 147 6.38 10.25 16.51
CA TYR A 147 6.76 9.07 15.71
C TYR A 147 5.56 8.55 14.90
N LYS A 148 5.84 7.92 13.77
CA LYS A 148 4.81 7.29 12.91
C LYS A 148 4.20 6.04 13.52
N ASP A 149 4.92 5.40 14.45
CA ASP A 149 4.47 4.24 15.23
C ASP A 149 5.33 4.11 16.50
N ASP A 150 5.02 3.16 17.38
CA ASP A 150 5.83 2.85 18.56
C ASP A 150 7.19 2.29 18.14
N MET A 151 8.25 3.00 18.52
CA MET A 151 9.61 2.63 18.14
C MET A 151 10.10 1.33 18.80
N ASN A 152 9.59 0.97 19.98
CA ASN A 152 9.93 -0.30 20.62
C ASN A 152 9.35 -1.47 19.82
N ILE A 153 8.12 -1.33 19.32
CA ILE A 153 7.49 -2.34 18.42
C ILE A 153 8.31 -2.46 17.14
N ILE A 154 8.68 -1.33 16.52
CA ILE A 154 9.49 -1.33 15.28
C ILE A 154 10.83 -2.02 15.51
N PHE A 155 11.57 -1.67 16.56
CA PHE A 155 12.89 -2.25 16.82
C PHE A 155 12.81 -3.73 17.19
N ASN A 156 11.82 -4.15 17.97
CA ASN A 156 11.61 -5.58 18.28
C ASN A 156 11.26 -6.37 17.00
N GLN A 157 10.46 -5.80 16.12
CA GLN A 157 10.14 -6.39 14.81
C GLN A 157 11.39 -6.57 13.94
N ILE A 158 12.19 -5.54 13.79
CA ILE A 158 13.44 -5.57 13.01
C ILE A 158 14.46 -6.53 13.61
N LYS A 159 14.59 -6.56 14.95
CA LYS A 159 15.45 -7.52 15.66
C LYS A 159 15.04 -8.97 15.36
N LYS A 160 13.73 -9.27 15.49
CA LYS A 160 13.19 -10.60 15.14
C LYS A 160 13.52 -10.97 13.70
N TYR A 161 13.33 -10.07 12.75
CA TYR A 161 13.62 -10.35 11.33
C TYR A 161 15.12 -10.62 11.10
N SER A 162 15.98 -9.89 11.78
CA SER A 162 17.44 -10.13 11.74
C SER A 162 17.82 -11.48 12.36
N GLU A 163 17.22 -11.85 13.48
CA GLU A 163 17.42 -13.16 14.14
C GLU A 163 16.91 -14.32 13.29
N ASP A 164 15.83 -14.12 12.52
CA ASP A 164 15.31 -15.07 11.53
C ASP A 164 16.20 -15.19 10.28
N GLY A 165 17.25 -14.36 10.15
CA GLY A 165 18.20 -14.39 9.04
C GLY A 165 17.78 -13.53 7.84
N TYR A 166 16.82 -12.61 7.99
CA TYR A 166 16.44 -11.71 6.89
C TYR A 166 17.65 -10.87 6.42
N PRO A 167 18.01 -10.92 5.13
CA PRO A 167 19.26 -10.33 4.66
C PRO A 167 19.20 -8.80 4.65
N LYS A 168 20.36 -8.17 4.82
CA LYS A 168 20.53 -6.73 4.60
C LYS A 168 20.46 -6.42 3.10
N ASN A 169 19.99 -5.23 2.77
CA ASN A 169 19.88 -4.75 1.37
C ASN A 169 19.03 -5.65 0.44
N ASN A 170 17.99 -6.26 0.98
CA ASN A 170 17.10 -7.15 0.25
C ASN A 170 15.90 -6.43 -0.40
N GLY A 171 16.08 -5.19 -0.80
CA GLY A 171 15.03 -4.36 -1.37
C GLY A 171 14.09 -3.74 -0.32
N LEU A 172 13.33 -2.76 -0.76
CA LEU A 172 12.26 -2.13 0.01
C LEU A 172 11.09 -1.81 -0.92
N ALA A 173 9.92 -2.31 -0.58
CA ALA A 173 8.71 -2.04 -1.34
C ALA A 173 8.09 -0.70 -0.96
N ARG A 174 7.60 0.03 -1.96
CA ARG A 174 6.63 1.09 -1.77
C ARG A 174 5.25 0.55 -2.14
N THR A 175 4.48 0.17 -1.15
CA THR A 175 3.20 -0.53 -1.33
C THR A 175 2.03 0.40 -1.71
N THR A 176 2.31 1.60 -2.19
CA THR A 176 1.32 2.60 -2.64
C THR A 176 0.51 2.09 -3.82
N VAL A 177 1.14 1.33 -4.73
CA VAL A 177 0.53 0.62 -5.85
C VAL A 177 1.02 -0.82 -5.86
N ILE A 178 0.10 -1.78 -6.01
CA ILE A 178 0.42 -3.22 -6.00
C ILE A 178 -0.42 -3.89 -7.10
N PHE A 179 0.24 -4.64 -7.99
CA PHE A 179 -0.40 -5.49 -8.99
C PHE A 179 -0.35 -6.95 -8.56
N ARG A 180 -1.44 -7.72 -8.71
CA ARG A 180 -1.51 -9.11 -8.24
C ARG A 180 -2.44 -9.99 -9.07
N ARG A 181 -2.02 -11.24 -9.31
CA ARG A 181 -2.90 -12.39 -9.51
C ARG A 181 -3.23 -12.94 -8.13
N HIS A 182 -4.15 -12.29 -7.45
CA HIS A 182 -4.33 -12.42 -5.99
C HIS A 182 -4.93 -13.76 -5.54
N ASN A 183 -5.47 -14.56 -6.47
CA ASN A 183 -6.00 -15.89 -6.17
C ASN A 183 -4.97 -17.01 -6.39
N GLU A 184 -3.75 -16.69 -6.84
CA GLU A 184 -2.67 -17.67 -6.94
C GLU A 184 -2.19 -18.09 -5.54
N ALA A 185 -1.94 -19.40 -5.37
CA ALA A 185 -1.68 -19.99 -4.06
C ALA A 185 -0.43 -19.40 -3.37
N ASP A 186 0.63 -19.12 -4.11
CA ASP A 186 1.87 -18.51 -3.65
C ASP A 186 1.64 -17.06 -3.18
N VAL A 187 0.81 -16.31 -3.91
CA VAL A 187 0.42 -14.94 -3.52
C VAL A 187 -0.44 -14.97 -2.27
N ILE A 188 -1.42 -15.87 -2.18
CA ILE A 188 -2.28 -16.02 -0.98
C ILE A 188 -1.40 -16.28 0.25
N GLU A 189 -0.47 -17.24 0.18
CA GLU A 189 0.41 -17.58 1.30
C GLU A 189 1.24 -16.36 1.75
N ALA A 190 1.84 -15.64 0.80
CA ALA A 190 2.63 -14.45 1.10
C ALA A 190 1.78 -13.31 1.68
N MET A 191 0.56 -13.09 1.19
CA MET A 191 -0.35 -12.05 1.70
C MET A 191 -0.88 -12.39 3.09
N GLU A 192 -1.20 -13.65 3.36
CA GLU A 192 -1.58 -14.10 4.72
C GLU A 192 -0.40 -13.93 5.69
N LYS A 193 0.82 -14.29 5.28
CA LYS A 193 2.03 -14.05 6.07
C LYS A 193 2.25 -12.55 6.31
N TRP A 194 2.10 -11.71 5.29
CA TRP A 194 2.20 -10.25 5.43
C TRP A 194 1.17 -9.70 6.40
N TRP A 195 -0.09 -10.16 6.30
CA TRP A 195 -1.14 -9.76 7.23
C TRP A 195 -0.81 -10.12 8.68
N MET A 196 -0.31 -11.32 8.93
CA MET A 196 0.09 -11.74 10.28
C MET A 196 1.21 -10.87 10.84
N GLU A 197 2.23 -10.55 10.03
CA GLU A 197 3.32 -9.66 10.46
C GLU A 197 2.80 -8.24 10.73
N TYR A 198 1.93 -7.71 9.86
CA TYR A 198 1.34 -6.38 10.03
C TYR A 198 0.40 -6.31 11.25
N LYS A 199 -0.40 -7.33 11.45
CA LYS A 199 -1.40 -7.40 12.52
C LYS A 199 -0.78 -7.37 13.92
N TYR A 200 0.33 -8.07 14.10
CA TYR A 200 0.95 -8.27 15.41
C TYR A 200 2.18 -7.42 15.68
N ASN A 201 2.66 -6.65 14.70
CA ASN A 201 3.80 -5.77 14.84
C ASN A 201 3.42 -4.32 14.51
N SER A 202 4.40 -3.55 14.02
CA SER A 202 4.19 -2.14 13.67
C SER A 202 3.19 -1.95 12.50
N ARG A 203 2.53 -0.80 12.48
CA ARG A 203 1.63 -0.39 11.40
C ARG A 203 2.38 0.07 10.14
N ARG A 204 3.65 -0.34 10.00
CA ARG A 204 4.50 -0.02 8.87
C ARG A 204 4.54 -1.20 7.90
N ASP A 205 3.66 -1.17 6.93
CA ASP A 205 3.55 -2.20 5.87
C ASP A 205 4.84 -2.39 5.09
N GLN A 206 5.62 -1.32 4.89
CA GLN A 206 6.93 -1.35 4.25
C GLN A 206 7.99 -2.15 5.03
N LEU A 207 7.84 -2.33 6.35
CA LEU A 207 8.75 -3.19 7.13
C LEU A 207 8.37 -4.66 7.03
N SER A 208 7.06 -4.96 7.01
CA SER A 208 6.55 -6.34 7.07
C SER A 208 6.43 -7.02 5.72
N PHE A 209 6.13 -6.29 4.63
CA PHE A 209 5.98 -6.87 3.28
C PHE A 209 7.25 -7.58 2.80
N PRO A 210 8.45 -6.93 2.78
CA PRO A 210 9.65 -7.58 2.26
C PRO A 210 10.05 -8.84 3.06
N TYR A 211 9.82 -8.82 4.37
CA TYR A 211 10.04 -10.00 5.21
C TYR A 211 9.05 -11.13 4.88
N ALA A 212 7.77 -10.80 4.68
CA ALA A 212 6.75 -11.81 4.38
C ALA A 212 7.03 -12.54 3.06
N VAL A 213 7.32 -11.81 1.98
CA VAL A 213 7.64 -12.40 0.68
C VAL A 213 8.94 -13.20 0.71
N TRP A 214 9.97 -12.74 1.44
CA TRP A 214 11.20 -13.50 1.65
C TRP A 214 10.94 -14.81 2.43
N LYS A 215 10.12 -14.76 3.48
CA LYS A 215 9.85 -15.91 4.35
C LYS A 215 9.04 -17.00 3.65
N THR A 216 8.17 -16.63 2.72
CA THR A 216 7.37 -17.56 1.90
C THR A 216 8.07 -17.98 0.61
N GLY A 217 9.17 -17.30 0.24
CA GLY A 217 9.88 -17.56 -1.02
C GLY A 217 9.10 -17.11 -2.25
N LEU A 218 8.11 -16.19 -2.11
CA LEU A 218 7.36 -15.67 -3.24
C LEU A 218 8.30 -14.96 -4.22
N ASP A 219 8.27 -15.42 -5.46
CA ASP A 219 8.91 -14.72 -6.56
C ASP A 219 8.02 -13.56 -7.02
N PHE A 220 8.55 -12.34 -6.96
CA PHE A 220 7.81 -11.11 -7.27
C PHE A 220 8.71 -10.07 -7.93
N LYS A 221 8.11 -9.09 -8.59
CA LYS A 221 8.85 -8.04 -9.30
C LYS A 221 8.75 -6.68 -8.60
N TYR A 222 9.89 -6.02 -8.44
CA TYR A 222 9.90 -4.58 -8.17
C TYR A 222 9.65 -3.80 -9.46
N MET A 223 8.61 -2.96 -9.47
CA MET A 223 8.31 -2.07 -10.60
C MET A 223 9.22 -0.83 -10.55
N PRO A 224 10.00 -0.58 -11.61
CA PRO A 224 10.88 0.58 -11.68
C PRO A 224 10.10 1.87 -12.04
N ILE A 225 9.02 2.14 -11.33
CA ILE A 225 8.14 3.30 -11.55
C ILE A 225 8.33 4.28 -10.40
N ASP A 226 8.77 5.49 -10.71
CA ASP A 226 8.73 6.59 -9.74
C ASP A 226 7.29 7.12 -9.63
N ILE A 227 6.65 6.91 -8.49
CA ILE A 227 5.27 7.37 -8.25
C ILE A 227 5.12 8.89 -8.31
N ASP A 228 6.20 9.64 -8.16
CA ASP A 228 6.21 11.11 -8.23
C ASP A 228 6.47 11.61 -9.66
N ASP A 229 6.90 10.73 -10.61
CA ASP A 229 7.22 11.07 -12.00
C ASP A 229 6.94 9.87 -12.92
N ASN A 230 5.69 9.70 -13.34
CA ASN A 230 5.23 8.67 -14.27
C ASN A 230 3.92 9.11 -14.94
N GLN A 231 3.50 8.38 -15.97
CA GLN A 231 2.30 8.75 -16.74
C GLN A 231 1.01 8.09 -16.24
N TRP A 232 1.06 7.11 -15.35
CA TRP A 232 -0.11 6.29 -14.96
C TRP A 232 -0.74 6.69 -13.63
N PHE A 233 0.08 7.25 -12.72
CA PHE A 233 -0.31 7.50 -11.34
C PHE A 233 0.19 8.85 -10.85
N GLN A 234 -0.65 9.57 -10.11
CA GLN A 234 -0.29 10.85 -9.49
C GLN A 234 -0.66 10.84 -8.00
N LEU A 235 0.31 11.23 -7.15
CA LEU A 235 0.03 11.44 -5.73
C LEU A 235 -0.69 12.77 -5.49
N MET A 236 -1.86 12.72 -4.87
CA MET A 236 -2.67 13.89 -4.54
C MET A 236 -2.16 14.57 -3.26
N LYS A 237 -1.12 15.42 -3.41
CA LYS A 237 -0.41 16.06 -2.27
C LYS A 237 -1.30 16.99 -1.43
N GLN A 238 -2.27 17.65 -2.05
CA GLN A 238 -3.21 18.55 -1.37
C GLN A 238 -4.11 17.81 -0.40
N TRP A 239 -4.63 16.67 -0.80
CA TRP A 239 -5.44 15.78 0.02
C TRP A 239 -4.70 15.27 1.27
N ARG A 240 -3.41 14.95 1.16
CA ARG A 240 -2.56 14.60 2.31
C ARG A 240 -2.47 15.73 3.34
N LYS A 241 -2.36 16.98 2.89
CA LYS A 241 -2.27 18.15 3.78
C LYS A 241 -3.57 18.38 4.53
N GLU A 242 -4.72 18.32 3.87
CA GLU A 242 -6.05 18.50 4.47
C GLU A 242 -6.36 17.44 5.52
N ARG A 243 -5.99 16.18 5.26
CA ARG A 243 -6.13 15.08 6.22
C ARG A 243 -5.22 15.23 7.45
N GLN A 244 -4.03 15.81 7.28
CA GLN A 244 -3.09 16.05 8.39
C GLN A 244 -3.46 17.26 9.24
N SER A 245 -4.12 18.27 8.68
CA SER A 245 -4.56 19.46 9.39
C SER A 245 -5.78 19.22 10.28
N LYS A 246 -6.57 18.16 10.00
CA LYS A 246 -7.78 17.77 10.75
C LYS A 246 -7.52 16.72 11.85
N LYS A 247 -6.28 16.31 12.06
CA LYS A 247 -5.80 15.45 13.15
C LYS A 247 -5.02 16.24 14.19
#